data_31c4bc8719b0a9f379d3e86b554cf4b5
#
_entry.id   31c4bc8719b0a9f379d3e86b554cf4b5
#
_cell.length_a   1.000
_cell.length_b   1.000
_cell.length_c   1.000
_cell.angle_alpha   90.00
_cell.angle_beta   90.00
_cell.angle_gamma   90.00
#
_symmetry.space_group_name_H-M   'P 1'
#
loop_
_entity.id
_entity.type
_entity.pdbx_description
1 polymer ?
#
loop_
_entity_poly.entity_id
_entity_poly.type
_entity_poly.pdbx_seq_one_letter_code
_entity_poly.pdbx_strand_id
1 'polypeptide(L)'
;MSDLNITFGKLSNVLRGYIDALGYKYVIASTMTLKYIETDERFVINEAAKWSNIVFQRQDSKSVLMNAFMEIEKLNPELEKVFAIEHITKLDEQTVEYLMSLINQIQVTPEIFKGMLCYFASQEGKTGGEFITPYSLVELLPPLLNIKGGEVYDGTAGAALLLTEAAKYAQKNWQKVCLYGQEINPSIYALGKMNLIIHGMDHEYALGNTLTEPAFVEGQLKKFDYVLMNFPFSLKNWGSERAEYDLYNRYKYGIPSNSNADTAFVQHAVASLKEDGKAALIVTHGTLFRGGADKRIRQALLQEDLIEAIIGLPQNLFFTTNIPVAILILNKKKSAERKGKIQFINAQDVVEKTRGQNVLRAEDQNKIINAYHNAEEIKQYSMFVSIEDIEDANLNIANYFTVDDVESIFGNVLVNKSTYENASTPKVELKELATIIRGMNTPPKKDLKQQEGEYHLLQLADVQDGKIQFHQLNTINLEAGKAHTYEVKEGDILLSSRGHTIKIAVVPALDKKLIASHNFIVIRPNNDVNSYFIKSFLESPIGTYYISSKQKGTAVTVLSVKDIESIPLPKVDTETQNRLGAAFAEADDELERAIWKAKEKYSSDYYELYEQMELTQAFKKVFD
;
A
#
# COMPACT_ATOMS: atom_id res chain seq x y z
N MET A 1 -11.64 -5.44 26.37
CA MET A 1 -11.91 -5.59 24.92
C MET A 1 -12.43 -6.98 24.53
N SER A 2 -11.98 -8.11 25.12
CA SER A 2 -12.50 -9.45 24.79
C SER A 2 -14.01 -9.58 24.97
N ASP A 3 -14.57 -9.09 26.08
CA ASP A 3 -16.00 -9.21 26.39
C ASP A 3 -16.88 -8.35 25.47
N LEU A 4 -16.42 -7.16 25.09
CA LEU A 4 -17.13 -6.29 24.13
C LEU A 4 -17.15 -6.91 22.73
N ASN A 5 -16.06 -7.51 22.28
CA ASN A 5 -16.02 -8.22 20.99
C ASN A 5 -16.99 -9.40 20.96
N ILE A 6 -17.15 -10.13 22.09
CA ILE A 6 -18.14 -11.20 22.23
C ILE A 6 -19.55 -10.62 22.11
N THR A 7 -19.81 -9.47 22.75
CA THR A 7 -21.14 -8.82 22.69
C THR A 7 -21.46 -8.30 21.30
N PHE A 8 -20.52 -7.65 20.60
CA PHE A 8 -20.70 -7.23 19.20
C PHE A 8 -20.87 -8.41 18.25
N GLY A 9 -20.16 -9.52 18.51
CA GLY A 9 -20.36 -10.79 17.79
C GLY A 9 -21.76 -11.36 17.98
N LYS A 10 -22.32 -11.32 19.20
CA LYS A 10 -23.72 -11.72 19.45
C LYS A 10 -24.70 -10.82 18.72
N LEU A 11 -24.53 -9.49 18.79
CA LEU A 11 -25.36 -8.50 18.10
C LEU A 11 -25.39 -8.74 16.59
N SER A 12 -24.23 -8.94 15.96
CA SER A 12 -24.15 -9.21 14.52
C SER A 12 -24.82 -10.55 14.15
N ASN A 13 -24.65 -11.59 14.98
CA ASN A 13 -25.25 -12.89 14.72
C ASN A 13 -26.78 -12.89 14.78
N VAL A 14 -27.35 -12.08 15.68
CA VAL A 14 -28.80 -11.88 15.80
C VAL A 14 -29.40 -11.27 14.53
N LEU A 15 -28.68 -10.34 13.91
CA LEU A 15 -29.13 -9.61 12.72
C LEU A 15 -28.78 -10.31 11.39
N ARG A 16 -27.86 -11.28 11.46
CA ARG A 16 -27.42 -12.04 10.28
C ARG A 16 -28.57 -12.87 9.71
N GLY A 17 -28.78 -12.75 8.41
CA GLY A 17 -29.87 -13.41 7.70
C GLY A 17 -31.09 -12.53 7.46
N TYR A 18 -31.24 -11.43 8.19
CA TYR A 18 -32.29 -10.42 7.96
C TYR A 18 -31.79 -9.24 7.12
N ILE A 19 -30.58 -8.79 7.40
CA ILE A 19 -29.95 -7.61 6.78
C ILE A 19 -28.47 -7.90 6.49
N ASP A 20 -27.89 -7.12 5.57
CA ASP A 20 -26.48 -7.23 5.19
C ASP A 20 -25.54 -6.65 6.25
N ALA A 21 -24.23 -6.77 5.99
CA ALA A 21 -23.20 -6.35 6.95
C ALA A 21 -23.24 -4.85 7.27
N LEU A 22 -23.55 -3.99 6.32
CA LEU A 22 -23.70 -2.56 6.55
C LEU A 22 -24.97 -2.29 7.38
N GLY A 23 -26.07 -2.96 7.01
CA GLY A 23 -27.36 -2.80 7.69
C GLY A 23 -27.30 -3.16 9.18
N TYR A 24 -26.65 -4.28 9.58
CA TYR A 24 -26.57 -4.60 11.01
C TYR A 24 -25.68 -3.65 11.80
N LYS A 25 -24.59 -3.12 11.23
CA LYS A 25 -23.81 -2.05 11.88
C LYS A 25 -24.66 -0.81 12.12
N TYR A 26 -25.39 -0.42 11.08
CA TYR A 26 -26.24 0.74 11.12
C TYR A 26 -27.36 0.60 12.17
N VAL A 27 -28.01 -0.57 12.25
CA VAL A 27 -29.03 -0.88 13.27
C VAL A 27 -28.44 -0.83 14.69
N ILE A 28 -27.27 -1.46 14.90
CA ILE A 28 -26.60 -1.47 16.21
C ILE A 28 -26.22 -0.04 16.62
N ALA A 29 -25.59 0.71 15.71
CA ALA A 29 -25.20 2.09 15.94
C ALA A 29 -26.40 2.98 16.26
N SER A 30 -27.50 2.86 15.50
CA SER A 30 -28.74 3.60 15.74
C SER A 30 -29.32 3.33 17.12
N THR A 31 -29.38 2.05 17.52
CA THR A 31 -29.93 1.66 18.83
C THR A 31 -29.02 2.12 19.98
N MET A 32 -27.68 2.03 19.79
CA MET A 32 -26.73 2.58 20.78
C MET A 32 -26.83 4.10 20.89
N THR A 33 -27.00 4.80 19.76
CA THR A 33 -27.15 6.26 19.74
C THR A 33 -28.43 6.68 20.44
N LEU A 34 -29.57 6.01 20.21
CA LEU A 34 -30.81 6.26 20.92
C LEU A 34 -30.61 6.17 22.43
N LYS A 35 -29.96 5.13 22.92
CA LYS A 35 -29.65 4.97 24.35
C LYS A 35 -28.74 6.08 24.87
N TYR A 36 -27.77 6.54 24.09
CA TYR A 36 -26.82 7.58 24.50
C TYR A 36 -27.49 8.94 24.62
N ILE A 37 -28.26 9.35 23.61
CA ILE A 37 -28.84 10.69 23.53
C ILE A 37 -29.91 10.97 24.63
N GLU A 38 -30.46 9.94 25.29
CA GLU A 38 -31.34 10.12 26.44
C GLU A 38 -30.65 10.90 27.57
N THR A 39 -29.34 10.79 27.70
CA THR A 39 -28.54 11.48 28.71
C THR A 39 -27.90 12.77 28.22
N ASP A 40 -28.15 13.15 26.97
CA ASP A 40 -27.54 14.30 26.33
C ASP A 40 -28.51 15.45 26.17
N GLU A 41 -28.35 16.49 26.99
CA GLU A 41 -29.23 17.66 27.04
C GLU A 41 -29.32 18.47 25.73
N ARG A 42 -28.45 18.19 24.75
CA ARG A 42 -28.51 18.83 23.44
C ARG A 42 -29.73 18.39 22.62
N PHE A 43 -30.31 17.23 22.92
CA PHE A 43 -31.40 16.66 22.15
C PHE A 43 -32.74 16.68 22.89
N VAL A 44 -33.80 16.96 22.15
CA VAL A 44 -35.17 16.93 22.67
C VAL A 44 -35.71 15.51 22.51
N ILE A 45 -36.12 14.88 23.64
CA ILE A 45 -36.64 13.52 23.66
C ILE A 45 -37.92 13.49 24.47
N ASN A 46 -39.01 13.03 23.85
CA ASN A 46 -40.28 12.79 24.57
C ASN A 46 -40.17 11.57 25.49
N GLU A 47 -40.87 11.56 26.59
CA GLU A 47 -40.89 10.45 27.56
C GLU A 47 -41.18 9.09 26.91
N ALA A 48 -42.07 9.03 25.91
CA ALA A 48 -42.40 7.80 25.18
C ALA A 48 -41.27 7.27 24.30
N ALA A 49 -40.31 8.11 23.93
CA ALA A 49 -39.17 7.74 23.09
C ALA A 49 -37.86 7.50 23.89
N LYS A 50 -37.89 7.74 25.22
CA LYS A 50 -36.73 7.49 26.08
C LYS A 50 -36.39 6.01 26.14
N TRP A 51 -35.09 5.69 26.01
CA TRP A 51 -34.57 4.32 26.09
C TRP A 51 -35.03 3.63 27.37
N SER A 52 -34.94 4.30 28.53
CA SER A 52 -35.34 3.81 29.82
C SER A 52 -36.82 3.38 29.89
N ASN A 53 -37.69 3.97 29.07
CA ASN A 53 -39.11 3.64 29.01
C ASN A 53 -39.43 2.55 27.98
N ILE A 54 -38.72 2.51 26.86
CA ILE A 54 -39.00 1.58 25.76
C ILE A 54 -38.32 0.21 25.91
N VAL A 55 -37.19 0.13 26.56
CA VAL A 55 -36.37 -1.10 26.63
C VAL A 55 -37.05 -2.25 27.38
N PHE A 56 -38.03 -1.96 28.25
CA PHE A 56 -38.78 -2.96 29.00
C PHE A 56 -40.16 -3.30 28.39
N GLN A 57 -40.54 -2.64 27.28
CA GLN A 57 -41.76 -2.97 26.55
C GLN A 57 -41.53 -4.18 25.67
N ARG A 58 -42.07 -5.34 26.11
CA ARG A 58 -41.88 -6.62 25.39
C ARG A 58 -42.93 -6.87 24.30
N GLN A 59 -44.02 -6.16 24.31
CA GLN A 59 -45.02 -6.21 23.25
C GLN A 59 -44.78 -5.05 22.29
N ASP A 60 -44.82 -5.34 20.98
CA ASP A 60 -44.62 -4.35 19.93
C ASP A 60 -43.25 -3.64 19.96
N SER A 61 -42.16 -4.32 20.46
CA SER A 61 -40.82 -3.77 20.58
C SER A 61 -40.32 -3.15 19.29
N LYS A 62 -40.63 -3.77 18.14
CA LYS A 62 -40.27 -3.25 16.81
C LYS A 62 -40.94 -1.91 16.52
N SER A 63 -42.28 -1.83 16.72
CA SER A 63 -43.04 -0.59 16.51
C SER A 63 -42.60 0.50 17.47
N VAL A 64 -42.34 0.14 18.71
CA VAL A 64 -41.87 1.05 19.77
C VAL A 64 -40.51 1.64 19.40
N LEU A 65 -39.55 0.82 18.99
CA LEU A 65 -38.21 1.28 18.57
C LEU A 65 -38.28 2.18 17.34
N MET A 66 -39.08 1.80 16.34
CA MET A 66 -39.27 2.61 15.12
C MET A 66 -39.89 3.96 15.42
N ASN A 67 -40.94 3.97 16.27
CA ASN A 67 -41.61 5.21 16.69
C ASN A 67 -40.67 6.12 17.47
N ALA A 68 -39.82 5.55 18.35
CA ALA A 68 -38.79 6.32 19.05
C ALA A 68 -37.82 7.00 18.09
N PHE A 69 -37.30 6.26 17.08
CA PHE A 69 -36.45 6.85 16.05
C PHE A 69 -37.14 7.98 15.28
N MET A 70 -38.38 7.74 14.79
CA MET A 70 -39.12 8.75 14.03
C MET A 70 -39.43 10.00 14.87
N GLU A 71 -39.78 9.83 16.13
CA GLU A 71 -40.10 10.95 17.03
C GLU A 71 -38.85 11.79 17.33
N ILE A 72 -37.69 11.15 17.53
CA ILE A 72 -36.42 11.85 17.77
C ILE A 72 -35.97 12.61 16.54
N GLU A 73 -36.03 12.01 15.34
CA GLU A 73 -35.71 12.71 14.08
C GLU A 73 -36.62 13.92 13.86
N LYS A 74 -37.90 13.80 14.18
CA LYS A 74 -38.87 14.90 14.06
C LYS A 74 -38.59 16.06 15.01
N LEU A 75 -38.15 15.76 16.24
CA LEU A 75 -37.87 16.77 17.26
C LEU A 75 -36.49 17.42 17.11
N ASN A 76 -35.58 16.76 16.42
CA ASN A 76 -34.18 17.18 16.24
C ASN A 76 -33.83 17.15 14.74
N PRO A 77 -34.04 18.24 13.99
CA PRO A 77 -33.80 18.27 12.53
C PRO A 77 -32.41 17.85 12.10
N GLU A 78 -31.40 18.05 12.95
CA GLU A 78 -30.04 17.61 12.71
C GLU A 78 -29.88 16.07 12.70
N LEU A 79 -30.87 15.33 13.18
CA LEU A 79 -30.94 13.87 13.16
C LEU A 79 -31.80 13.30 12.02
N GLU A 80 -32.32 14.14 11.13
CA GLU A 80 -33.15 13.68 10.02
C GLU A 80 -32.41 12.61 9.18
N LYS A 81 -33.05 11.46 8.99
CA LYS A 81 -32.50 10.28 8.25
C LYS A 81 -31.23 9.69 8.83
N VAL A 82 -30.98 9.90 10.13
CA VAL A 82 -29.81 9.34 10.82
C VAL A 82 -30.06 7.93 11.35
N PHE A 83 -31.33 7.56 11.69
CA PHE A 83 -31.63 6.27 12.25
C PHE A 83 -31.99 5.19 11.21
N ALA A 84 -31.71 3.92 11.54
CA ALA A 84 -31.85 2.78 10.64
C ALA A 84 -33.29 2.24 10.52
N ILE A 85 -34.31 3.13 10.40
CA ILE A 85 -35.73 2.78 10.43
C ILE A 85 -36.08 1.72 9.39
N GLU A 86 -35.63 1.89 8.13
CA GLU A 86 -35.92 0.94 7.05
C GLU A 86 -35.30 -0.45 7.31
N HIS A 87 -34.17 -0.52 8.00
CA HIS A 87 -33.54 -1.79 8.34
C HIS A 87 -34.30 -2.52 9.46
N ILE A 88 -34.83 -1.78 10.45
CA ILE A 88 -35.66 -2.34 11.51
C ILE A 88 -36.94 -2.98 10.93
N THR A 89 -37.51 -2.43 9.85
CA THR A 89 -38.70 -3.01 9.22
C THR A 89 -38.52 -4.44 8.74
N LYS A 90 -37.28 -4.85 8.43
CA LYS A 90 -36.91 -6.19 7.93
C LYS A 90 -36.74 -7.22 9.05
N LEU A 91 -36.67 -6.80 10.30
CA LEU A 91 -36.47 -7.66 11.47
C LEU A 91 -37.81 -8.16 11.98
N ASP A 92 -37.84 -9.30 12.64
CA ASP A 92 -38.97 -9.76 13.41
C ASP A 92 -38.97 -9.19 14.83
N GLU A 93 -40.08 -9.33 15.54
CA GLU A 93 -40.28 -8.78 16.88
C GLU A 93 -39.29 -9.34 17.90
N GLN A 94 -39.05 -10.64 17.88
CA GLN A 94 -38.16 -11.32 18.83
C GLN A 94 -36.70 -10.88 18.62
N THR A 95 -36.29 -10.68 17.38
CA THR A 95 -34.95 -10.18 17.02
C THR A 95 -34.77 -8.76 17.57
N VAL A 96 -35.76 -7.87 17.43
CA VAL A 96 -35.69 -6.51 17.96
C VAL A 96 -35.64 -6.51 19.49
N GLU A 97 -36.50 -7.30 20.14
CA GLU A 97 -36.51 -7.43 21.62
C GLU A 97 -35.14 -7.89 22.12
N TYR A 98 -34.56 -8.91 21.47
CA TYR A 98 -33.24 -9.43 21.87
C TYR A 98 -32.12 -8.42 21.59
N LEU A 99 -32.12 -7.73 20.45
CA LEU A 99 -31.22 -6.62 20.15
C LEU A 99 -31.24 -5.57 21.26
N MET A 100 -32.44 -5.09 21.62
CA MET A 100 -32.61 -4.08 22.67
C MET A 100 -32.09 -4.59 24.02
N SER A 101 -32.35 -5.85 24.37
CA SER A 101 -31.85 -6.45 25.61
C SER A 101 -30.31 -6.50 25.68
N LEU A 102 -29.65 -6.81 24.58
CA LEU A 102 -28.18 -6.82 24.49
C LEU A 102 -27.60 -5.41 24.57
N ILE A 103 -28.18 -4.45 23.85
CA ILE A 103 -27.75 -3.03 23.89
C ILE A 103 -27.97 -2.43 25.29
N ASN A 104 -29.03 -2.87 26.01
CA ASN A 104 -29.27 -2.40 27.38
C ASN A 104 -28.12 -2.73 28.34
N GLN A 105 -27.38 -3.82 28.09
CA GLN A 105 -26.24 -4.23 28.92
C GLN A 105 -24.96 -3.42 28.61
N ILE A 106 -24.93 -2.67 27.51
CA ILE A 106 -23.79 -1.87 27.09
C ILE A 106 -23.89 -0.46 27.68
N GLN A 107 -22.89 -0.03 28.43
CA GLN A 107 -22.73 1.40 28.74
C GLN A 107 -22.15 2.09 27.50
N VAL A 108 -22.98 2.85 26.78
CA VAL A 108 -22.54 3.52 25.56
C VAL A 108 -21.66 4.72 25.92
N THR A 109 -20.39 4.63 25.51
CA THR A 109 -19.40 5.71 25.61
C THR A 109 -18.74 5.93 24.26
N PRO A 110 -18.06 7.07 24.03
CA PRO A 110 -17.28 7.30 22.82
C PRO A 110 -16.31 6.16 22.49
N GLU A 111 -15.60 5.63 23.50
CA GLU A 111 -14.63 4.54 23.33
C GLU A 111 -15.30 3.22 22.94
N ILE A 112 -16.47 2.92 23.50
CA ILE A 112 -17.23 1.70 23.17
C ILE A 112 -17.82 1.81 21.76
N PHE A 113 -18.34 2.96 21.38
CA PHE A 113 -18.85 3.18 20.03
C PHE A 113 -17.76 3.07 18.98
N LYS A 114 -16.60 3.69 19.21
CA LYS A 114 -15.39 3.52 18.41
C LYS A 114 -14.97 2.05 18.33
N GLY A 115 -14.97 1.34 19.48
CA GLY A 115 -14.63 -0.09 19.53
C GLY A 115 -15.58 -0.93 18.66
N MET A 116 -16.86 -0.61 18.61
CA MET A 116 -17.85 -1.22 17.71
C MET A 116 -17.48 -1.00 16.24
N LEU A 117 -17.17 0.23 15.83
CA LEU A 117 -16.77 0.54 14.45
C LEU A 117 -15.51 -0.24 14.04
N CYS A 118 -14.50 -0.27 14.90
CA CYS A 118 -13.26 -1.03 14.67
C CYS A 118 -13.51 -2.54 14.61
N TYR A 119 -14.35 -3.08 15.49
CA TYR A 119 -14.73 -4.49 15.48
C TYR A 119 -15.35 -4.89 14.15
N PHE A 120 -16.33 -4.15 13.67
CA PHE A 120 -16.98 -4.45 12.40
C PHE A 120 -16.05 -4.28 11.19
N ALA A 121 -15.17 -3.28 11.21
CA ALA A 121 -14.14 -3.14 10.17
C ALA A 121 -13.26 -4.39 10.06
N SER A 122 -12.89 -4.99 11.19
CA SER A 122 -12.07 -6.21 11.22
C SER A 122 -12.78 -7.47 10.71
N GLN A 123 -14.12 -7.51 10.77
CA GLN A 123 -14.93 -8.67 10.36
C GLN A 123 -15.26 -8.70 8.87
N GLU A 124 -15.23 -7.56 8.18
CA GLU A 124 -15.65 -7.46 6.78
C GLU A 124 -14.66 -8.07 5.78
N GLY A 125 -13.39 -8.13 6.14
CA GLY A 125 -12.36 -8.69 5.27
C GLY A 125 -12.35 -8.04 3.87
N LYS A 126 -11.98 -8.81 2.84
CA LYS A 126 -11.82 -8.32 1.45
C LYS A 126 -13.12 -8.08 0.67
N THR A 127 -14.28 -8.39 1.23
CA THR A 127 -15.57 -8.38 0.52
C THR A 127 -16.47 -7.18 0.83
N GLY A 128 -16.20 -6.45 1.89
CA GLY A 128 -16.93 -5.22 2.22
C GLY A 128 -16.30 -4.03 1.50
N GLY A 129 -16.93 -3.48 0.48
CA GLY A 129 -16.41 -2.38 -0.34
C GLY A 129 -16.20 -1.03 0.39
N GLU A 130 -16.16 -1.02 1.70
CA GLU A 130 -16.10 0.18 2.53
C GLU A 130 -14.78 0.26 3.30
N PHE A 131 -14.02 1.30 3.03
CA PHE A 131 -12.70 1.52 3.59
C PHE A 131 -12.80 2.28 4.92
N ILE A 132 -12.98 1.55 6.04
CA ILE A 132 -12.73 2.16 7.35
C ILE A 132 -11.21 2.33 7.49
N THR A 133 -10.78 3.56 7.70
CA THR A 133 -9.36 3.87 7.91
C THR A 133 -8.82 3.09 9.12
N PRO A 134 -7.70 2.35 8.96
CA PRO A 134 -7.07 1.65 10.07
C PRO A 134 -6.79 2.59 11.23
N TYR A 135 -7.12 2.14 12.45
CA TYR A 135 -7.08 3.04 13.60
C TYR A 135 -5.69 3.60 13.88
N SER A 136 -4.63 2.83 13.63
CA SER A 136 -3.25 3.31 13.74
C SER A 136 -2.92 4.48 12.79
N LEU A 137 -3.60 4.57 11.64
CA LEU A 137 -3.49 5.71 10.73
C LEU A 137 -4.36 6.88 11.19
N VAL A 138 -5.54 6.59 11.74
CA VAL A 138 -6.42 7.61 12.32
C VAL A 138 -5.70 8.35 13.45
N GLU A 139 -4.96 7.65 14.31
CA GLU A 139 -4.18 8.26 15.40
C GLU A 139 -2.93 9.02 14.89
N LEU A 140 -2.38 8.62 13.74
CA LEU A 140 -1.14 9.18 13.21
C LEU A 140 -1.34 10.55 12.53
N LEU A 141 -2.43 10.74 11.78
CA LEU A 141 -2.58 11.92 10.93
C LEU A 141 -2.72 13.25 11.70
N PRO A 142 -3.54 13.38 12.75
CA PRO A 142 -3.68 14.64 13.48
C PRO A 142 -2.39 15.15 14.12
N PRO A 143 -1.55 14.30 14.78
CA PRO A 143 -0.24 14.73 15.26
C PRO A 143 0.68 15.23 14.14
N LEU A 144 0.70 14.60 12.96
CA LEU A 144 1.52 15.07 11.83
C LEU A 144 1.17 16.51 11.42
N LEU A 145 -0.11 16.88 11.44
CA LEU A 145 -0.51 18.25 11.16
C LEU A 145 -0.32 19.22 12.35
N ASN A 146 -0.08 18.68 13.55
CA ASN A 146 0.05 19.46 14.78
C ASN A 146 -1.14 20.42 14.99
N ILE A 147 -2.36 19.83 14.96
CA ILE A 147 -3.63 20.59 15.00
C ILE A 147 -3.74 21.41 16.28
N LYS A 148 -3.80 22.72 16.16
CA LYS A 148 -3.81 23.68 17.27
C LYS A 148 -5.09 24.55 17.31
N GLY A 149 -6.25 23.94 17.02
CA GLY A 149 -7.52 24.67 16.92
C GLY A 149 -7.88 25.01 15.48
N GLY A 150 -8.98 25.74 15.26
CA GLY A 150 -9.45 26.11 13.93
C GLY A 150 -10.43 25.10 13.32
N GLU A 151 -10.48 25.04 12.01
CA GLU A 151 -11.43 24.25 11.22
C GLU A 151 -10.75 23.08 10.56
N VAL A 152 -11.27 21.87 10.79
CA VAL A 152 -10.76 20.60 10.23
C VAL A 152 -11.79 20.04 9.26
N TYR A 153 -11.36 19.70 8.05
CA TYR A 153 -12.20 19.19 7.00
C TYR A 153 -11.78 17.78 6.52
N ASP A 154 -12.79 16.94 6.29
CA ASP A 154 -12.64 15.66 5.59
C ASP A 154 -13.73 15.53 4.52
N GLY A 155 -13.35 15.61 3.25
CA GLY A 155 -14.29 15.49 2.11
C GLY A 155 -14.72 14.06 1.80
N THR A 156 -14.19 13.06 2.50
CA THR A 156 -14.50 11.63 2.35
C THR A 156 -14.60 10.99 3.73
N ALA A 157 -15.37 11.63 4.60
CA ALA A 157 -15.26 11.49 6.04
C ALA A 157 -15.68 10.12 6.60
N GLY A 158 -16.42 9.31 5.82
CA GLY A 158 -16.78 7.96 6.22
C GLY A 158 -17.53 7.92 7.55
N ALA A 159 -17.08 7.10 8.49
CA ALA A 159 -17.61 7.06 9.85
C ALA A 159 -17.03 8.18 10.75
N ALA A 160 -16.47 9.24 10.19
CA ALA A 160 -15.89 10.41 10.86
C ALA A 160 -14.76 10.10 11.87
N LEU A 161 -14.03 9.01 11.67
CA LEU A 161 -12.94 8.62 12.59
C LEU A 161 -11.78 9.62 12.60
N LEU A 162 -11.35 10.12 11.42
CA LEU A 162 -10.29 11.13 11.33
C LEU A 162 -10.71 12.43 12.00
N LEU A 163 -11.95 12.86 11.82
CA LEU A 163 -12.48 14.08 12.44
C LEU A 163 -12.57 13.96 13.97
N THR A 164 -13.11 12.85 14.49
CA THR A 164 -13.18 12.64 15.94
C THR A 164 -11.80 12.55 16.58
N GLU A 165 -10.82 11.93 15.92
CA GLU A 165 -9.46 11.86 16.46
C GLU A 165 -8.73 13.21 16.37
N ALA A 166 -8.98 14.01 15.32
CA ALA A 166 -8.46 15.38 15.22
C ALA A 166 -8.95 16.24 16.40
N ALA A 167 -10.24 16.14 16.74
CA ALA A 167 -10.79 16.85 17.89
C ALA A 167 -10.21 16.36 19.23
N LYS A 168 -10.06 15.04 19.40
CA LYS A 168 -9.41 14.45 20.59
C LYS A 168 -7.96 14.92 20.73
N TYR A 169 -7.22 14.96 19.61
CA TYR A 169 -5.84 15.46 19.62
C TYR A 169 -5.78 16.93 20.03
N ALA A 170 -6.66 17.78 19.49
CA ALA A 170 -6.75 19.18 19.86
C ALA A 170 -7.12 19.35 21.35
N GLN A 171 -8.10 18.59 21.85
CA GLN A 171 -8.52 18.63 23.25
C GLN A 171 -7.40 18.25 24.24
N LYS A 172 -6.55 17.27 23.90
CA LYS A 172 -5.36 16.92 24.71
C LYS A 172 -4.42 18.12 24.87
N ASN A 173 -4.43 19.05 23.94
CA ASN A 173 -3.64 20.28 23.95
C ASN A 173 -4.45 21.51 24.39
N TRP A 174 -5.61 21.31 25.04
CA TRP A 174 -6.53 22.38 25.52
C TRP A 174 -7.05 23.28 24.40
N GLN A 175 -7.16 22.77 23.18
CA GLN A 175 -7.65 23.48 22.01
C GLN A 175 -9.01 22.90 21.57
N LYS A 176 -9.81 23.74 20.91
CA LYS A 176 -11.06 23.33 20.27
C LYS A 176 -10.95 23.46 18.75
N VAL A 177 -11.61 22.56 18.04
CA VAL A 177 -11.74 22.57 16.59
C VAL A 177 -13.21 22.48 16.19
N CYS A 178 -13.57 23.10 15.06
CA CYS A 178 -14.83 22.87 14.37
C CYS A 178 -14.60 21.83 13.28
N LEU A 179 -15.44 20.81 13.22
CA LEU A 179 -15.29 19.69 12.31
C LEU A 179 -16.24 19.83 11.12
N TYR A 180 -15.72 19.63 9.93
CA TYR A 180 -16.48 19.63 8.69
C TYR A 180 -16.26 18.31 7.96
N GLY A 181 -17.33 17.62 7.62
CA GLY A 181 -17.25 16.33 6.93
C GLY A 181 -18.24 16.21 5.79
N GLN A 182 -17.85 15.53 4.73
CA GLN A 182 -18.76 15.17 3.65
C GLN A 182 -18.62 13.68 3.32
N GLU A 183 -19.76 12.99 3.15
CA GLU A 183 -19.80 11.56 2.83
C GLU A 183 -20.89 11.30 1.78
N ILE A 184 -20.59 10.45 0.80
CA ILE A 184 -21.50 10.15 -0.32
C ILE A 184 -22.49 9.04 0.01
N ASN A 185 -22.10 8.07 0.84
CA ASN A 185 -22.95 6.93 1.19
C ASN A 185 -23.90 7.29 2.36
N PRO A 186 -25.23 7.22 2.19
CA PRO A 186 -26.17 7.62 3.23
C PRO A 186 -26.04 6.85 4.55
N SER A 187 -25.78 5.53 4.49
CA SER A 187 -25.66 4.71 5.71
C SER A 187 -24.35 4.98 6.44
N ILE A 188 -23.27 5.25 5.70
CA ILE A 188 -21.98 5.61 6.30
C ILE A 188 -22.01 7.04 6.83
N TYR A 189 -22.67 7.95 6.13
CA TYR A 189 -22.97 9.30 6.61
C TYR A 189 -23.67 9.25 7.98
N ALA A 190 -24.72 8.41 8.09
CA ALA A 190 -25.45 8.24 9.35
C ALA A 190 -24.54 7.69 10.47
N LEU A 191 -23.69 6.71 10.20
CA LEU A 191 -22.70 6.20 11.15
C LEU A 191 -21.72 7.30 11.60
N GLY A 192 -21.23 8.11 10.66
CA GLY A 192 -20.35 9.24 10.95
C GLY A 192 -21.04 10.30 11.81
N LYS A 193 -22.28 10.63 11.50
CA LYS A 193 -23.10 11.58 12.28
C LYS A 193 -23.29 11.09 13.72
N MET A 194 -23.66 9.82 13.90
CA MET A 194 -23.77 9.19 15.23
C MET A 194 -22.44 9.22 15.99
N ASN A 195 -21.34 8.93 15.31
CA ASN A 195 -20.02 8.96 15.92
C ASN A 195 -19.66 10.35 16.46
N LEU A 196 -19.91 11.40 15.67
CA LEU A 196 -19.68 12.79 16.07
C LEU A 196 -20.58 13.20 17.27
N ILE A 197 -21.85 12.79 17.26
CA ILE A 197 -22.80 13.04 18.34
C ILE A 197 -22.34 12.40 19.65
N ILE A 198 -22.01 11.11 19.62
CA ILE A 198 -21.60 10.36 20.82
C ILE A 198 -20.27 10.90 21.38
N HIS A 199 -19.40 11.44 20.52
CA HIS A 199 -18.19 12.10 20.96
C HIS A 199 -18.39 13.54 21.45
N GLY A 200 -19.60 14.09 21.35
CA GLY A 200 -19.91 15.46 21.80
C GLY A 200 -19.16 16.54 21.01
N MET A 201 -18.89 16.30 19.73
CA MET A 201 -18.08 17.20 18.90
C MET A 201 -18.93 18.23 18.16
N ASP A 202 -18.48 19.50 18.15
CA ASP A 202 -19.05 20.53 17.29
C ASP A 202 -18.74 20.21 15.83
N HIS A 203 -19.78 20.07 14.99
CA HIS A 203 -19.58 19.61 13.61
C HIS A 203 -20.64 20.11 12.64
N GLU A 204 -20.23 20.27 11.39
CA GLU A 204 -21.08 20.30 10.21
C GLU A 204 -20.79 19.06 9.36
N TYR A 205 -21.80 18.25 9.09
CA TYR A 205 -21.62 16.98 8.40
C TYR A 205 -22.67 16.83 7.30
N ALA A 206 -22.21 16.75 6.04
CA ALA A 206 -23.05 16.81 4.85
C ALA A 206 -23.07 15.49 4.08
N LEU A 207 -24.24 15.13 3.56
CA LEU A 207 -24.40 14.02 2.63
C LEU A 207 -24.23 14.52 1.20
N GLY A 208 -23.35 13.90 0.41
CA GLY A 208 -23.16 14.24 -1.00
C GLY A 208 -21.79 13.90 -1.55
N ASN A 209 -21.65 14.07 -2.86
CA ASN A 209 -20.41 13.79 -3.56
C ASN A 209 -19.49 15.02 -3.57
N THR A 210 -18.42 14.97 -2.82
CA THR A 210 -17.41 16.04 -2.70
C THR A 210 -16.83 16.51 -4.04
N LEU A 211 -16.62 15.60 -5.01
CA LEU A 211 -16.02 15.97 -6.28
C LEU A 211 -17.00 16.67 -7.21
N THR A 212 -18.27 16.29 -7.19
CA THR A 212 -19.29 16.86 -8.10
C THR A 212 -20.16 17.92 -7.42
N GLU A 213 -20.37 17.82 -6.11
CA GLU A 213 -21.28 18.64 -5.31
C GLU A 213 -20.68 18.95 -3.95
N PRO A 214 -19.62 19.79 -3.88
CA PRO A 214 -19.02 20.16 -2.60
C PRO A 214 -20.05 20.91 -1.73
N ALA A 215 -20.25 20.43 -0.50
CA ALA A 215 -21.31 20.93 0.37
C ALA A 215 -20.99 22.28 1.03
N PHE A 216 -19.71 22.52 1.33
CA PHE A 216 -19.31 23.72 2.08
C PHE A 216 -18.90 24.84 1.13
N VAL A 217 -19.92 25.61 0.70
CA VAL A 217 -19.75 26.72 -0.24
C VAL A 217 -20.59 27.92 0.20
N GLU A 218 -19.98 29.09 0.19
CA GLU A 218 -20.61 30.38 0.45
C GLU A 218 -20.25 31.35 -0.70
N GLY A 219 -20.80 31.08 -1.90
CA GLY A 219 -20.38 31.75 -3.13
C GLY A 219 -19.00 31.29 -3.64
N GLN A 220 -18.12 30.86 -2.77
CA GLN A 220 -16.82 30.24 -3.02
C GLN A 220 -16.68 28.99 -2.18
N LEU A 221 -15.74 28.13 -2.55
CA LEU A 221 -15.39 26.96 -1.74
C LEU A 221 -14.83 27.41 -0.39
N LYS A 222 -15.42 26.93 0.70
CA LYS A 222 -14.95 27.20 2.07
C LYS A 222 -13.51 26.70 2.22
N LYS A 223 -12.71 27.45 2.97
CA LYS A 223 -11.30 27.16 3.25
C LYS A 223 -11.12 26.76 4.70
N PHE A 224 -10.27 25.78 4.94
CA PHE A 224 -10.04 25.17 6.24
C PHE A 224 -8.58 25.29 6.65
N ASP A 225 -8.34 25.28 7.96
CA ASP A 225 -6.98 25.28 8.52
C ASP A 225 -6.29 23.95 8.27
N TYR A 226 -7.06 22.84 8.40
CA TYR A 226 -6.57 21.48 8.22
C TYR A 226 -7.51 20.66 7.36
N VAL A 227 -6.91 19.82 6.50
CA VAL A 227 -7.62 18.81 5.71
C VAL A 227 -7.04 17.44 5.99
N LEU A 228 -7.88 16.51 6.39
CA LEU A 228 -7.54 15.10 6.60
C LEU A 228 -8.41 14.26 5.68
N MET A 229 -7.81 13.40 4.86
CA MET A 229 -8.60 12.53 3.97
C MET A 229 -7.99 11.15 3.81
N ASN A 230 -8.86 10.15 3.82
CA ASN A 230 -8.61 8.82 3.30
C ASN A 230 -9.68 8.52 2.24
N PHE A 231 -9.45 8.96 1.02
CA PHE A 231 -10.41 8.84 -0.08
C PHE A 231 -10.38 7.45 -0.75
N PRO A 232 -11.47 7.04 -1.46
CA PRO A 232 -11.51 5.77 -2.15
C PRO A 232 -10.45 5.70 -3.25
N PHE A 233 -9.57 4.67 -3.18
CA PHE A 233 -8.45 4.53 -4.09
C PHE A 233 -8.88 4.13 -5.50
N SER A 234 -8.29 4.77 -6.50
CA SER A 234 -8.49 4.46 -7.92
C SER A 234 -9.96 4.47 -8.36
N LEU A 235 -10.76 5.38 -7.80
CA LEU A 235 -12.16 5.55 -8.14
C LEU A 235 -12.30 5.90 -9.63
N LYS A 236 -13.12 5.13 -10.33
CA LYS A 236 -13.46 5.35 -11.75
C LYS A 236 -14.80 6.08 -11.87
N ASN A 237 -15.01 6.70 -13.04
CA ASN A 237 -16.27 7.39 -13.36
C ASN A 237 -16.69 8.41 -12.28
N TRP A 238 -15.73 9.20 -11.83
CA TRP A 238 -15.85 10.13 -10.72
C TRP A 238 -16.53 11.47 -11.09
N GLY A 239 -16.98 11.61 -12.36
CA GLY A 239 -17.60 12.83 -12.86
C GLY A 239 -16.59 13.80 -13.51
N SER A 240 -15.50 13.28 -14.10
CA SER A 240 -14.45 14.08 -14.75
C SER A 240 -14.97 15.02 -15.84
N GLU A 241 -16.07 14.66 -16.50
CA GLU A 241 -16.75 15.50 -17.50
C GLU A 241 -17.36 16.78 -16.92
N ARG A 242 -17.65 16.81 -15.62
CA ARG A 242 -18.11 18.01 -14.91
C ARG A 242 -16.97 18.89 -14.44
N ALA A 243 -15.75 18.35 -14.35
CA ALA A 243 -14.59 19.06 -13.83
C ALA A 243 -14.17 20.26 -14.69
N GLU A 244 -14.45 20.24 -16.01
CA GLU A 244 -14.24 21.36 -16.93
C GLU A 244 -15.12 22.59 -16.58
N TYR A 245 -16.23 22.35 -15.90
CA TYR A 245 -17.21 23.39 -15.50
C TYR A 245 -17.15 23.69 -14.01
N ASP A 246 -16.03 23.32 -13.34
CA ASP A 246 -15.87 23.53 -11.91
C ASP A 246 -15.84 25.01 -11.53
N LEU A 247 -16.84 25.47 -10.81
CA LEU A 247 -17.01 26.87 -10.43
C LEU A 247 -15.98 27.35 -9.39
N TYR A 248 -15.27 26.41 -8.74
CA TYR A 248 -14.39 26.68 -7.61
C TYR A 248 -12.91 26.62 -7.97
N ASN A 249 -12.59 26.44 -9.26
CA ASN A 249 -11.22 26.37 -9.79
C ASN A 249 -10.35 25.31 -9.08
N ARG A 250 -10.99 24.18 -8.70
CA ARG A 250 -10.29 23.10 -7.99
C ARG A 250 -9.29 22.37 -8.88
N TYR A 251 -9.58 22.26 -10.16
CA TYR A 251 -8.79 21.50 -11.14
C TYR A 251 -7.84 22.37 -11.95
N LYS A 252 -7.34 23.47 -11.38
CA LYS A 252 -6.42 24.41 -12.05
C LYS A 252 -5.11 23.78 -12.53
N TYR A 253 -4.69 22.68 -11.91
CA TYR A 253 -3.48 21.95 -12.30
C TYR A 253 -3.71 20.91 -13.41
N GLY A 254 -4.94 20.71 -13.80
CA GLY A 254 -5.37 19.77 -14.83
C GLY A 254 -6.43 18.79 -14.35
N ILE A 255 -7.22 18.27 -15.30
CA ILE A 255 -8.29 17.32 -15.00
C ILE A 255 -7.71 15.91 -15.02
N PRO A 256 -7.84 15.11 -13.93
CA PRO A 256 -7.45 13.72 -13.90
C PRO A 256 -8.26 12.87 -14.87
N SER A 257 -7.73 11.71 -15.27
CA SER A 257 -8.47 10.81 -16.14
C SER A 257 -9.74 10.27 -15.45
N ASN A 258 -10.78 9.96 -16.23
CA ASN A 258 -12.01 9.36 -15.71
C ASN A 258 -11.79 7.96 -15.07
N SER A 259 -10.64 7.34 -15.33
CA SER A 259 -10.30 6.03 -14.77
C SER A 259 -9.69 6.08 -13.38
N ASN A 260 -9.37 7.29 -12.85
CA ASN A 260 -8.76 7.43 -11.53
C ASN A 260 -8.95 8.83 -10.95
N ALA A 261 -9.57 8.93 -9.79
CA ALA A 261 -9.87 10.18 -9.08
C ALA A 261 -8.81 10.61 -8.05
N ASP A 262 -7.75 9.82 -7.84
CA ASP A 262 -6.81 10.07 -6.72
C ASP A 262 -6.33 11.53 -6.70
N THR A 263 -5.86 12.05 -7.85
CA THR A 263 -5.40 13.43 -7.95
C THR A 263 -6.53 14.47 -8.03
N ALA A 264 -7.79 14.06 -8.26
CA ALA A 264 -8.93 14.95 -8.09
C ALA A 264 -9.18 15.26 -6.61
N PHE A 265 -9.11 14.25 -5.73
CA PHE A 265 -9.19 14.47 -4.28
C PHE A 265 -8.02 15.29 -3.75
N VAL A 266 -6.80 15.04 -4.25
CA VAL A 266 -5.62 15.87 -3.88
C VAL A 266 -5.85 17.34 -4.24
N GLN A 267 -6.34 17.63 -5.45
CA GLN A 267 -6.63 19.00 -5.88
C GLN A 267 -7.79 19.62 -5.09
N HIS A 268 -8.83 18.85 -4.78
CA HIS A 268 -9.91 19.32 -3.91
C HIS A 268 -9.38 19.69 -2.51
N ALA A 269 -8.51 18.86 -1.93
CA ALA A 269 -7.87 19.17 -0.65
C ALA A 269 -7.07 20.48 -0.72
N VAL A 270 -6.21 20.68 -1.73
CA VAL A 270 -5.46 21.93 -1.94
C VAL A 270 -6.38 23.13 -2.08
N ALA A 271 -7.45 22.96 -2.89
CA ALA A 271 -8.43 24.01 -3.11
C ALA A 271 -9.19 24.39 -1.84
N SER A 272 -9.37 23.45 -0.90
CA SER A 272 -10.06 23.66 0.38
C SER A 272 -9.17 24.16 1.51
N LEU A 273 -7.87 24.38 1.30
CA LEU A 273 -6.97 24.91 2.31
C LEU A 273 -6.94 26.44 2.33
N LYS A 274 -6.88 27.04 3.53
CA LYS A 274 -6.50 28.43 3.76
C LYS A 274 -5.07 28.69 3.25
N GLU A 275 -4.63 29.94 3.21
CA GLU A 275 -3.29 30.31 2.71
C GLU A 275 -2.14 29.75 3.55
N ASP A 276 -2.38 29.45 4.81
CA ASP A 276 -1.45 28.79 5.73
C ASP A 276 -1.91 27.39 6.18
N GLY A 277 -2.91 26.85 5.49
CA GLY A 277 -3.50 25.56 5.78
C GLY A 277 -2.61 24.38 5.40
N LYS A 278 -2.83 23.26 6.08
CA LYS A 278 -2.11 21.98 5.88
C LYS A 278 -3.05 20.83 5.62
N ALA A 279 -2.60 19.86 4.82
CA ALA A 279 -3.34 18.62 4.62
C ALA A 279 -2.47 17.38 4.84
N ALA A 280 -3.09 16.31 5.35
CA ALA A 280 -2.52 14.97 5.39
C ALA A 280 -3.48 14.00 4.68
N LEU A 281 -3.03 13.46 3.57
CA LEU A 281 -3.83 12.62 2.69
C LEU A 281 -3.22 11.22 2.62
N ILE A 282 -4.04 10.18 2.78
CA ILE A 282 -3.62 8.82 2.51
C ILE A 282 -3.78 8.57 1.00
N VAL A 283 -2.66 8.26 0.34
CA VAL A 283 -2.59 8.07 -1.11
C VAL A 283 -2.00 6.72 -1.46
N THR A 284 -2.37 6.18 -2.64
CA THR A 284 -1.68 4.99 -3.17
C THR A 284 -0.29 5.37 -3.71
N HIS A 285 0.64 4.42 -3.74
CA HIS A 285 1.94 4.67 -4.39
C HIS A 285 1.78 5.09 -5.87
N GLY A 286 0.74 4.58 -6.57
CA GLY A 286 0.44 4.98 -7.94
C GLY A 286 0.24 6.48 -8.11
N THR A 287 -0.36 7.15 -7.15
CA THR A 287 -0.55 8.61 -7.13
C THR A 287 0.80 9.36 -7.17
N LEU A 288 1.85 8.78 -6.61
CA LEU A 288 3.18 9.38 -6.51
C LEU A 288 4.00 9.33 -7.81
N PHE A 289 3.70 8.40 -8.75
CA PHE A 289 4.52 8.23 -9.95
C PHE A 289 3.75 8.01 -11.27
N ARG A 290 2.40 7.84 -11.22
CA ARG A 290 1.61 7.60 -12.44
C ARG A 290 1.83 8.72 -13.46
N GLY A 291 1.95 8.35 -14.74
CA GLY A 291 2.15 9.27 -15.87
C GLY A 291 0.88 10.03 -16.29
N GLY A 292 0.94 10.69 -17.44
CA GLY A 292 -0.21 11.37 -18.04
C GLY A 292 -0.67 12.61 -17.28
N ALA A 293 -1.97 12.74 -17.04
CA ALA A 293 -2.55 13.87 -16.31
C ALA A 293 -2.02 13.97 -14.88
N ASP A 294 -1.91 12.82 -14.18
CA ASP A 294 -1.40 12.79 -12.80
C ASP A 294 0.03 13.32 -12.70
N LYS A 295 0.90 13.04 -13.69
CA LYS A 295 2.26 13.60 -13.74
C LYS A 295 2.22 15.14 -13.84
N ARG A 296 1.39 15.69 -14.75
CA ARG A 296 1.26 17.16 -14.92
C ARG A 296 0.76 17.84 -13.65
N ILE A 297 -0.22 17.23 -12.98
CA ILE A 297 -0.75 17.74 -11.71
C ILE A 297 0.35 17.73 -10.64
N ARG A 298 1.12 16.65 -10.50
CA ARG A 298 2.25 16.61 -9.56
C ARG A 298 3.32 17.65 -9.89
N GLN A 299 3.65 17.84 -11.18
CA GLN A 299 4.58 18.88 -11.61
C GLN A 299 4.13 20.29 -11.16
N ALA A 300 2.85 20.60 -11.32
CA ALA A 300 2.31 21.88 -10.88
C ALA A 300 2.32 22.03 -9.36
N LEU A 301 2.00 20.97 -8.60
CA LEU A 301 2.10 21.00 -7.13
C LEU A 301 3.54 21.19 -6.64
N LEU A 302 4.53 20.63 -7.34
CA LEU A 302 5.96 20.84 -7.08
C LEU A 302 6.37 22.29 -7.38
N GLN A 303 5.94 22.82 -8.53
CA GLN A 303 6.24 24.21 -8.92
C GLN A 303 5.68 25.25 -7.94
N GLU A 304 4.50 24.99 -7.37
CA GLU A 304 3.91 25.83 -6.31
C GLU A 304 4.47 25.51 -4.91
N ASP A 305 5.43 24.61 -4.79
CA ASP A 305 6.07 24.17 -3.53
C ASP A 305 5.07 23.72 -2.44
N LEU A 306 4.00 23.02 -2.84
CA LEU A 306 2.91 22.64 -1.94
C LEU A 306 3.17 21.32 -1.21
N ILE A 307 4.01 20.41 -1.76
CA ILE A 307 4.28 19.12 -1.16
C ILE A 307 5.39 19.25 -0.12
N GLU A 308 5.07 19.05 1.15
CA GLU A 308 6.03 19.18 2.26
C GLU A 308 6.73 17.88 2.61
N ALA A 309 5.96 16.77 2.67
CA ALA A 309 6.54 15.47 2.97
C ALA A 309 5.76 14.32 2.31
N ILE A 310 6.46 13.20 2.12
CA ILE A 310 5.90 11.92 1.71
C ILE A 310 6.39 10.85 2.67
N ILE A 311 5.45 10.18 3.34
CA ILE A 311 5.73 9.16 4.35
C ILE A 311 5.26 7.82 3.81
N GLY A 312 6.19 6.94 3.45
CA GLY A 312 5.89 5.58 3.01
C GLY A 312 5.51 4.70 4.18
N LEU A 313 4.39 4.03 4.04
CA LEU A 313 3.81 3.19 5.09
C LEU A 313 4.01 1.71 4.79
N PRO A 314 3.99 0.84 5.83
CA PRO A 314 4.00 -0.60 5.66
C PRO A 314 2.82 -1.09 4.80
N GLN A 315 3.02 -2.23 4.14
CA GLN A 315 1.93 -2.91 3.45
C GLN A 315 0.95 -3.54 4.44
N ASN A 316 -0.21 -3.97 3.95
CA ASN A 316 -1.19 -4.71 4.75
C ASN A 316 -1.71 -3.97 5.99
N LEU A 317 -1.78 -2.64 5.96
CA LEU A 317 -2.38 -1.85 7.02
C LEU A 317 -3.92 -1.84 6.94
N PHE A 318 -4.49 -2.03 5.76
CA PHE A 318 -5.94 -2.09 5.55
C PHE A 318 -6.44 -3.52 5.59
N PHE A 319 -7.60 -3.76 6.20
CA PHE A 319 -8.24 -5.10 6.21
C PHE A 319 -8.69 -5.55 4.82
N THR A 320 -9.06 -4.59 3.97
CA THR A 320 -9.73 -4.83 2.68
C THR A 320 -8.77 -4.89 1.50
N THR A 321 -7.56 -4.35 1.62
CA THR A 321 -6.59 -4.28 0.52
C THR A 321 -5.14 -4.41 0.99
N ASN A 322 -4.32 -5.03 0.14
CA ASN A 322 -2.87 -5.08 0.31
C ASN A 322 -2.14 -3.95 -0.44
N ILE A 323 -2.88 -2.97 -0.97
CA ILE A 323 -2.29 -1.86 -1.74
C ILE A 323 -1.36 -1.07 -0.82
N PRO A 324 -0.09 -0.87 -1.20
CA PRO A 324 0.82 -0.03 -0.44
C PRO A 324 0.38 1.43 -0.53
N VAL A 325 0.39 2.10 0.61
CA VAL A 325 -0.03 3.48 0.75
C VAL A 325 1.08 4.36 1.33
N ALA A 326 0.93 5.65 1.14
CA ALA A 326 1.77 6.67 1.74
C ALA A 326 0.90 7.81 2.29
N ILE A 327 1.45 8.60 3.21
CA ILE A 327 0.85 9.87 3.61
C ILE A 327 1.50 10.98 2.80
N LEU A 328 0.69 11.75 2.11
CA LEU A 328 1.08 12.97 1.41
C LEU A 328 0.75 14.17 2.30
N ILE A 329 1.77 14.90 2.74
CA ILE A 329 1.62 16.14 3.50
C ILE A 329 1.71 17.33 2.56
N LEU A 330 0.64 18.10 2.51
CA LEU A 330 0.57 19.37 1.78
C LEU A 330 0.61 20.53 2.74
N ASN A 331 1.34 21.58 2.41
CA ASN A 331 1.46 22.78 3.22
C ASN A 331 1.57 24.02 2.32
N LYS A 332 0.60 24.93 2.41
CA LYS A 332 0.61 26.17 1.62
C LYS A 332 1.62 27.21 2.13
N LYS A 333 2.10 27.08 3.36
CA LYS A 333 3.03 28.01 3.98
C LYS A 333 4.15 27.26 4.70
N LYS A 334 5.06 26.67 3.91
CA LYS A 334 6.24 26.00 4.44
C LYS A 334 7.15 26.96 5.20
N SER A 335 7.81 26.45 6.25
CA SER A 335 8.89 27.19 6.92
C SER A 335 10.07 27.43 5.98
N ALA A 336 10.92 28.41 6.27
CA ALA A 336 12.08 28.74 5.46
C ALA A 336 13.02 27.53 5.24
N GLU A 337 13.14 26.66 6.23
CA GLU A 337 13.99 25.46 6.20
C GLU A 337 13.44 24.37 5.26
N ARG A 338 12.11 24.35 5.02
CA ARG A 338 11.41 23.35 4.20
C ARG A 338 11.08 23.82 2.79
N LYS A 339 11.23 25.13 2.50
CA LYS A 339 10.99 25.69 1.17
C LYS A 339 11.90 25.07 0.12
N GLY A 340 11.33 24.74 -1.05
CA GLY A 340 12.04 24.13 -2.17
C GLY A 340 12.50 22.70 -1.93
N LYS A 341 12.05 22.05 -0.84
CA LYS A 341 12.43 20.67 -0.50
C LYS A 341 11.21 19.84 -0.13
N ILE A 342 11.33 18.53 -0.28
CA ILE A 342 10.38 17.53 0.20
C ILE A 342 11.10 16.60 1.16
N GLN A 343 10.51 16.37 2.33
CA GLN A 343 10.97 15.33 3.23
C GLN A 343 10.36 13.97 2.84
N PHE A 344 11.20 13.01 2.54
CA PHE A 344 10.80 11.62 2.36
C PHE A 344 11.08 10.85 3.65
N ILE A 345 10.09 10.10 4.14
CA ILE A 345 10.22 9.23 5.32
C ILE A 345 9.84 7.81 4.92
N ASN A 346 10.79 6.89 5.02
CA ASN A 346 10.57 5.47 4.71
C ASN A 346 10.23 4.68 5.98
N ALA A 347 8.94 4.59 6.28
CA ALA A 347 8.44 3.79 7.40
C ALA A 347 7.90 2.41 6.96
N GLN A 348 8.25 1.93 5.76
CA GLN A 348 7.69 0.70 5.18
C GLN A 348 8.01 -0.57 5.97
N ASP A 349 9.15 -0.60 6.66
CA ASP A 349 9.59 -1.75 7.48
C ASP A 349 9.26 -1.60 8.97
N VAL A 350 8.67 -0.49 9.37
CA VAL A 350 8.37 -0.15 10.77
C VAL A 350 6.98 -0.65 11.13
N VAL A 351 6.84 -1.93 11.48
CA VAL A 351 5.53 -2.55 11.66
C VAL A 351 5.56 -3.79 12.55
N GLU A 352 4.49 -3.99 13.33
CA GLU A 352 4.19 -5.28 13.95
C GLU A 352 3.37 -6.15 12.99
N LYS A 353 3.91 -7.32 12.64
CA LYS A 353 3.22 -8.30 11.78
C LYS A 353 2.25 -9.12 12.62
N THR A 354 0.96 -8.98 12.35
CA THR A 354 -0.08 -9.81 12.97
C THR A 354 -0.74 -10.75 11.97
N ARG A 355 -1.55 -11.72 12.45
CA ARG A 355 -2.33 -12.59 11.54
C ARG A 355 -3.39 -11.75 10.80
N GLY A 356 -3.16 -11.51 9.50
CA GLY A 356 -4.13 -10.89 8.58
C GLY A 356 -3.99 -9.39 8.36
N GLN A 357 -3.34 -8.65 9.27
CA GLN A 357 -3.12 -7.21 9.13
C GLN A 357 -1.82 -6.80 9.82
N ASN A 358 -1.15 -5.80 9.27
CA ASN A 358 -0.04 -5.13 9.94
C ASN A 358 -0.55 -3.96 10.78
N VAL A 359 0.13 -3.64 11.88
CA VAL A 359 -0.25 -2.56 12.80
C VAL A 359 0.96 -1.66 13.09
N LEU A 360 0.77 -0.35 12.97
CA LEU A 360 1.74 0.64 13.46
C LEU A 360 1.54 0.81 14.97
N ARG A 361 2.51 0.41 15.77
CA ARG A 361 2.48 0.60 17.22
C ARG A 361 2.68 2.07 17.58
N ALA A 362 2.35 2.45 18.80
CA ALA A 362 2.55 3.82 19.27
C ALA A 362 4.03 4.29 19.14
N GLU A 363 5.00 3.40 19.38
CA GLU A 363 6.42 3.70 19.18
C GLU A 363 6.78 3.97 17.72
N ASP A 364 6.18 3.21 16.79
CA ASP A 364 6.36 3.38 15.35
C ASP A 364 5.77 4.71 14.87
N GLN A 365 4.57 5.04 15.34
CA GLN A 365 3.92 6.33 15.07
C GLN A 365 4.75 7.49 15.61
N ASN A 366 5.24 7.40 16.85
CA ASN A 366 6.09 8.42 17.46
C ASN A 366 7.40 8.63 16.68
N LYS A 367 8.01 7.56 16.16
CA LYS A 367 9.21 7.66 15.33
C LYS A 367 8.94 8.45 14.05
N ILE A 368 7.80 8.19 13.39
CA ILE A 368 7.38 8.93 12.19
C ILE A 368 7.14 10.41 12.52
N ILE A 369 6.36 10.67 13.58
CA ILE A 369 5.99 12.03 14.02
C ILE A 369 7.26 12.84 14.37
N ASN A 370 8.18 12.25 15.13
CA ASN A 370 9.42 12.91 15.53
C ASN A 370 10.32 13.22 14.32
N ALA A 371 10.54 12.24 13.44
CA ALA A 371 11.32 12.46 12.23
C ALA A 371 10.75 13.59 11.35
N TYR A 372 9.43 13.65 11.24
CA TYR A 372 8.76 14.71 10.48
C TYR A 372 8.89 16.08 11.17
N HIS A 373 8.54 16.21 12.46
CA HIS A 373 8.51 17.50 13.13
C HIS A 373 9.90 18.09 13.38
N ASN A 374 10.87 17.23 13.75
CA ASN A 374 12.25 17.67 14.02
C ASN A 374 13.05 17.86 12.72
N ALA A 375 12.44 17.61 11.55
CA ALA A 375 13.14 17.66 10.26
C ALA A 375 14.43 16.83 10.25
N GLU A 376 14.36 15.62 10.85
CA GLU A 376 15.53 14.76 11.02
C GLU A 376 15.94 14.08 9.71
N GLU A 377 17.23 14.12 9.40
CA GLU A 377 17.82 13.26 8.37
C GLU A 377 18.42 12.03 9.04
N ILE A 378 17.84 10.87 8.73
CA ILE A 378 18.22 9.58 9.30
C ILE A 378 18.49 8.62 8.14
N LYS A 379 19.72 8.06 8.09
CA LYS A 379 20.15 7.15 7.02
C LYS A 379 19.07 6.06 6.80
N GLN A 380 18.68 5.84 5.54
CA GLN A 380 17.67 4.87 5.10
C GLN A 380 16.25 5.05 5.67
N TYR A 381 15.98 6.12 6.42
CA TYR A 381 14.68 6.34 7.04
C TYR A 381 14.06 7.71 6.73
N SER A 382 14.84 8.80 6.78
CA SER A 382 14.33 10.15 6.51
C SER A 382 15.39 11.01 5.83
N MET A 383 15.02 11.68 4.74
CA MET A 383 15.90 12.56 3.99
C MET A 383 15.14 13.71 3.34
N PHE A 384 15.83 14.82 3.09
CA PHE A 384 15.33 15.91 2.27
C PHE A 384 15.85 15.82 0.84
N VAL A 385 14.97 16.06 -0.11
CA VAL A 385 15.28 16.13 -1.55
C VAL A 385 14.87 17.49 -2.07
N SER A 386 15.75 18.18 -2.79
CA SER A 386 15.41 19.43 -3.48
C SER A 386 14.37 19.15 -4.56
N ILE A 387 13.40 20.03 -4.72
CA ILE A 387 12.39 19.90 -5.79
C ILE A 387 13.07 19.87 -7.17
N GLU A 388 14.20 20.57 -7.33
CA GLU A 388 14.99 20.59 -8.57
C GLU A 388 15.60 19.21 -8.91
N ASP A 389 15.87 18.38 -7.90
CA ASP A 389 16.43 17.03 -8.06
C ASP A 389 15.37 15.96 -8.32
N ILE A 390 14.08 16.33 -8.35
CA ILE A 390 12.97 15.41 -8.58
C ILE A 390 12.74 15.23 -10.08
N GLU A 391 13.32 14.18 -10.63
CA GLU A 391 13.14 13.84 -12.04
C GLU A 391 11.69 13.40 -12.32
N ASP A 392 11.13 13.89 -13.43
CA ASP A 392 9.83 13.45 -13.97
C ASP A 392 8.64 13.60 -13.01
N ALA A 393 8.74 14.44 -11.98
CA ALA A 393 7.80 14.52 -10.87
C ALA A 393 7.50 13.14 -10.26
N ASN A 394 8.50 12.27 -10.23
CA ASN A 394 8.39 10.94 -9.66
C ASN A 394 8.70 11.00 -8.15
N LEU A 395 7.65 10.87 -7.35
CA LEU A 395 7.70 10.94 -5.89
C LEU A 395 7.70 9.54 -5.24
N ASN A 396 8.03 8.50 -6.01
CA ASN A 396 8.10 7.14 -5.46
C ASN A 396 9.23 7.04 -4.42
N ILE A 397 8.87 6.72 -3.20
CA ILE A 397 9.79 6.66 -2.05
C ILE A 397 10.99 5.76 -2.30
N ALA A 398 10.78 4.63 -2.98
CA ALA A 398 11.86 3.70 -3.31
C ALA A 398 12.99 4.32 -4.15
N ASN A 399 12.74 5.41 -4.87
CA ASN A 399 13.76 6.08 -5.67
C ASN A 399 14.75 6.89 -4.82
N TYR A 400 14.36 7.27 -3.60
CA TYR A 400 15.12 8.15 -2.73
C TYR A 400 15.88 7.39 -1.63
N PHE A 401 15.41 6.21 -1.27
CA PHE A 401 16.08 5.29 -0.33
C PHE A 401 16.73 4.14 -1.08
N THR A 402 17.53 4.48 -2.10
CA THR A 402 18.34 3.50 -2.80
C THR A 402 19.41 2.96 -1.84
N VAL A 403 19.58 1.66 -1.86
CA VAL A 403 20.59 0.98 -1.05
C VAL A 403 21.95 1.39 -1.60
N ASP A 404 22.66 2.29 -0.91
CA ASP A 404 24.08 2.54 -1.21
C ASP A 404 24.93 1.34 -0.80
N ASP A 405 24.43 0.51 0.14
CA ASP A 405 25.04 -0.74 0.57
C ASP A 405 24.55 -1.87 -0.35
N VAL A 406 25.46 -2.52 -1.02
CA VAL A 406 25.21 -3.66 -1.89
C VAL A 406 25.94 -4.88 -1.35
N GLU A 407 25.20 -5.98 -1.13
CA GLU A 407 25.81 -7.28 -0.84
C GLU A 407 26.50 -7.80 -2.12
N SER A 408 27.76 -8.14 -2.01
CA SER A 408 28.59 -8.59 -3.12
C SER A 408 29.56 -9.69 -2.68
N ILE A 409 30.38 -10.22 -3.61
CA ILE A 409 31.47 -11.15 -3.28
C ILE A 409 32.51 -10.54 -2.31
N PHE A 410 32.52 -9.21 -2.14
CA PHE A 410 33.39 -8.49 -1.20
C PHE A 410 32.68 -8.22 0.15
N GLY A 411 31.52 -8.84 0.42
CA GLY A 411 30.63 -8.49 1.51
C GLY A 411 29.79 -7.26 1.19
N ASN A 412 29.32 -6.55 2.22
CA ASN A 412 28.56 -5.30 2.04
C ASN A 412 29.50 -4.17 1.63
N VAL A 413 29.26 -3.57 0.50
CA VAL A 413 30.05 -2.46 -0.06
C VAL A 413 29.17 -1.23 -0.31
N LEU A 414 29.72 -0.05 -0.06
CA LEU A 414 29.10 1.21 -0.43
C LEU A 414 29.37 1.52 -1.91
N VAL A 415 28.31 1.73 -2.67
CA VAL A 415 28.40 2.08 -4.10
C VAL A 415 28.25 3.59 -4.27
N ASN A 416 29.18 4.21 -4.97
CA ASN A 416 29.10 5.59 -5.39
C ASN A 416 28.76 5.68 -6.89
N LYS A 417 27.46 5.80 -7.18
CA LYS A 417 26.93 5.93 -8.54
C LYS A 417 27.57 7.09 -9.31
N SER A 418 27.66 8.27 -8.68
CA SER A 418 28.19 9.47 -9.32
C SER A 418 29.66 9.30 -9.73
N THR A 419 30.46 8.64 -8.90
CA THR A 419 31.86 8.32 -9.24
C THR A 419 31.94 7.39 -10.46
N TYR A 420 31.07 6.38 -10.53
CA TYR A 420 31.01 5.49 -11.68
C TYR A 420 30.56 6.22 -12.96
N GLU A 421 29.50 7.00 -12.90
CA GLU A 421 28.94 7.72 -14.05
C GLU A 421 29.91 8.79 -14.59
N ASN A 422 30.63 9.47 -13.71
CA ASN A 422 31.63 10.49 -14.07
C ASN A 422 33.03 9.95 -14.35
N ALA A 423 33.27 8.64 -14.28
CA ALA A 423 34.56 8.05 -14.62
C ALA A 423 34.85 8.26 -16.11
N SER A 424 36.16 8.38 -16.44
CA SER A 424 36.67 8.68 -17.80
C SER A 424 36.30 7.64 -18.86
N THR A 425 36.05 6.39 -18.46
CA THR A 425 35.57 5.33 -19.36
C THR A 425 34.17 5.66 -19.87
N PRO A 426 33.94 5.78 -21.17
CA PRO A 426 32.60 6.00 -21.73
C PRO A 426 31.64 4.89 -21.31
N LYS A 427 30.35 5.22 -21.25
CA LYS A 427 29.28 4.26 -20.94
C LYS A 427 28.42 4.03 -22.18
N VAL A 428 27.79 2.85 -22.23
CA VAL A 428 26.85 2.43 -23.26
C VAL A 428 25.68 1.75 -22.59
N GLU A 429 24.47 2.04 -23.02
CA GLU A 429 23.29 1.36 -22.47
C GLU A 429 23.23 -0.10 -22.90
N LEU A 430 22.79 -0.99 -22.01
CA LEU A 430 22.75 -2.44 -22.28
C LEU A 430 21.97 -2.79 -23.55
N LYS A 431 20.90 -2.03 -23.89
CA LYS A 431 20.15 -2.22 -25.14
C LYS A 431 20.96 -2.05 -26.41
N GLU A 432 22.11 -1.35 -26.35
CA GLU A 432 23.03 -1.19 -27.51
C GLU A 432 23.92 -2.42 -27.66
N LEU A 433 24.13 -3.18 -26.58
CA LEU A 433 25.00 -4.37 -26.56
C LEU A 433 24.21 -5.68 -26.69
N ALA A 434 22.92 -5.68 -26.39
CA ALA A 434 22.11 -6.90 -26.32
C ALA A 434 20.63 -6.65 -26.65
N THR A 435 19.96 -7.68 -27.16
CA THR A 435 18.51 -7.73 -27.26
C THR A 435 17.94 -8.27 -25.95
N ILE A 436 16.96 -7.57 -25.37
CA ILE A 436 16.39 -7.91 -24.06
C ILE A 436 14.97 -8.43 -24.23
N ILE A 437 14.71 -9.66 -23.79
CA ILE A 437 13.47 -10.38 -24.02
C ILE A 437 12.87 -10.80 -22.67
N ARG A 438 11.60 -10.60 -22.47
CA ARG A 438 10.92 -11.17 -21.30
C ARG A 438 10.56 -12.63 -21.58
N GLY A 439 10.82 -13.51 -20.60
CA GLY A 439 10.43 -14.92 -20.70
C GLY A 439 8.92 -15.13 -20.79
N MET A 440 8.53 -16.31 -21.22
CA MET A 440 7.16 -16.71 -21.53
C MET A 440 6.28 -16.82 -20.27
N ASN A 441 5.05 -16.34 -20.35
CA ASN A 441 4.04 -16.63 -19.33
C ASN A 441 3.74 -18.14 -19.31
N THR A 442 4.00 -18.77 -18.18
CA THR A 442 3.90 -20.22 -18.02
C THR A 442 2.53 -20.66 -17.51
N PRO A 443 2.04 -21.84 -17.91
CA PRO A 443 0.85 -22.45 -17.32
C PRO A 443 1.01 -22.69 -15.80
N PRO A 444 -0.11 -22.83 -15.05
CA PRO A 444 -0.06 -23.19 -13.64
C PRO A 444 0.72 -24.50 -13.39
N LYS A 445 1.44 -24.58 -12.26
CA LYS A 445 2.27 -25.77 -11.90
C LYS A 445 1.53 -27.13 -11.99
N LYS A 446 0.22 -27.15 -11.73
CA LYS A 446 -0.62 -28.35 -11.83
C LYS A 446 -0.70 -28.91 -13.25
N ASP A 447 -0.55 -28.05 -14.25
CA ASP A 447 -0.71 -28.41 -15.67
C ASP A 447 0.65 -28.81 -16.30
N LEU A 448 1.77 -28.51 -15.62
CA LEU A 448 3.13 -28.82 -16.09
C LEU A 448 3.58 -30.25 -15.79
N LYS A 449 2.99 -30.92 -14.79
CA LYS A 449 3.45 -32.26 -14.34
C LYS A 449 2.99 -33.46 -15.20
N GLN A 450 2.25 -33.23 -16.28
CA GLN A 450 1.61 -34.31 -17.05
C GLN A 450 1.96 -34.35 -18.54
N GLN A 451 2.84 -33.46 -19.05
CA GLN A 451 3.15 -33.43 -20.49
C GLN A 451 4.62 -33.76 -20.76
N GLU A 452 4.84 -34.82 -21.53
CA GLU A 452 6.08 -35.00 -22.28
C GLU A 452 6.09 -33.98 -23.41
N GLY A 453 7.00 -33.05 -23.39
CA GLY A 453 7.09 -31.92 -24.33
C GLY A 453 8.45 -31.81 -25.01
N GLU A 454 8.47 -31.20 -26.19
CA GLU A 454 9.68 -30.97 -26.98
C GLU A 454 10.62 -29.93 -26.33
N TYR A 455 10.08 -28.97 -25.55
CA TYR A 455 10.82 -27.87 -24.96
C TYR A 455 10.92 -28.03 -23.45
N HIS A 456 12.11 -27.74 -22.91
CA HIS A 456 12.36 -27.73 -21.47
C HIS A 456 12.13 -26.31 -20.92
N LEU A 457 11.31 -26.19 -19.86
CA LEU A 457 10.93 -24.92 -19.25
C LEU A 457 11.85 -24.58 -18.08
N LEU A 458 12.59 -23.47 -18.19
CA LEU A 458 13.41 -22.94 -17.11
C LEU A 458 12.57 -22.09 -16.14
N GLN A 459 12.62 -22.43 -14.87
CA GLN A 459 12.01 -21.73 -13.75
C GLN A 459 13.09 -21.20 -12.79
N LEU A 460 12.74 -20.30 -11.87
CA LEU A 460 13.71 -19.74 -10.91
C LEU A 460 14.43 -20.78 -10.04
N ALA A 461 13.80 -21.91 -9.76
CA ALA A 461 14.41 -22.99 -9.00
C ALA A 461 15.55 -23.68 -9.75
N ASP A 462 15.49 -23.65 -11.08
CA ASP A 462 16.43 -24.34 -11.95
C ASP A 462 17.73 -23.54 -12.17
N VAL A 463 17.84 -22.32 -11.63
CA VAL A 463 19.07 -21.53 -11.60
C VAL A 463 19.56 -21.43 -10.17
N GLN A 464 20.73 -22.01 -9.89
CA GLN A 464 21.38 -22.04 -8.59
C GLN A 464 22.88 -21.74 -8.76
N ASP A 465 23.44 -20.98 -7.85
CA ASP A 465 24.86 -20.62 -7.80
C ASP A 465 25.41 -20.14 -9.17
N GLY A 466 24.63 -19.30 -9.88
CA GLY A 466 24.99 -18.75 -11.18
C GLY A 466 24.91 -19.72 -12.36
N LYS A 467 24.37 -20.95 -12.18
CA LYS A 467 24.30 -22.01 -13.19
C LYS A 467 22.90 -22.60 -13.35
N ILE A 468 22.64 -23.17 -14.53
CA ILE A 468 21.40 -23.85 -14.87
C ILE A 468 21.52 -25.33 -14.48
N GLN A 469 20.57 -25.80 -13.69
CA GLN A 469 20.44 -27.20 -13.28
C GLN A 469 19.57 -27.95 -14.31
N PHE A 470 20.15 -28.80 -15.13
CA PHE A 470 19.47 -29.47 -16.25
C PHE A 470 18.74 -30.76 -15.88
N HIS A 471 18.96 -31.30 -14.69
CA HIS A 471 18.26 -32.49 -14.21
C HIS A 471 16.89 -32.09 -13.63
N GLN A 472 15.83 -32.72 -14.11
CA GLN A 472 14.44 -32.49 -13.66
C GLN A 472 13.74 -31.22 -14.19
N LEU A 473 14.15 -30.67 -15.33
CA LEU A 473 13.41 -29.61 -16.00
C LEU A 473 12.02 -30.13 -16.43
N ASN A 474 10.99 -29.31 -16.15
CA ASN A 474 9.66 -29.60 -16.69
C ASN A 474 9.67 -29.41 -18.21
N THR A 475 8.87 -30.22 -18.92
CA THR A 475 8.74 -30.09 -20.37
C THR A 475 7.37 -29.51 -20.77
N ILE A 476 7.35 -28.84 -21.91
CA ILE A 476 6.14 -28.23 -22.50
C ILE A 476 6.14 -28.40 -24.02
N ASN A 477 4.96 -28.42 -24.62
CA ASN A 477 4.76 -28.32 -26.06
C ASN A 477 4.36 -26.90 -26.42
N LEU A 478 4.99 -26.34 -27.45
CA LEU A 478 4.73 -25.02 -27.96
C LEU A 478 4.58 -25.03 -29.49
N GLU A 479 3.72 -24.14 -30.00
CA GLU A 479 3.71 -23.84 -31.42
C GLU A 479 5.03 -23.23 -31.87
N ALA A 480 5.54 -23.60 -33.03
CA ALA A 480 6.86 -23.18 -33.53
C ALA A 480 7.07 -21.65 -33.51
N GLY A 481 6.05 -20.84 -33.81
CA GLY A 481 6.15 -19.38 -33.77
C GLY A 481 6.32 -18.83 -32.35
N LYS A 482 5.66 -19.40 -31.35
CA LYS A 482 5.85 -19.04 -29.95
C LYS A 482 7.20 -19.49 -29.42
N ALA A 483 7.59 -20.73 -29.76
CA ALA A 483 8.88 -21.27 -29.38
C ALA A 483 10.02 -20.35 -29.82
N HIS A 484 10.04 -19.97 -31.09
CA HIS A 484 11.08 -19.08 -31.65
C HIS A 484 11.24 -17.75 -30.87
N THR A 485 10.14 -17.21 -30.33
CA THR A 485 10.16 -15.94 -29.58
C THR A 485 10.80 -16.07 -28.22
N TYR A 486 10.62 -17.21 -27.53
CA TYR A 486 11.00 -17.39 -26.13
C TYR A 486 12.12 -18.42 -25.90
N GLU A 487 12.60 -19.05 -26.98
CA GLU A 487 13.69 -20.01 -26.92
C GLU A 487 15.00 -19.29 -26.55
N VAL A 488 15.67 -19.80 -25.54
CA VAL A 488 16.99 -19.32 -25.15
C VAL A 488 18.06 -20.03 -25.97
N LYS A 489 19.13 -19.32 -26.25
CA LYS A 489 20.25 -19.79 -27.06
C LYS A 489 21.53 -19.84 -26.23
N GLU A 490 22.50 -20.62 -26.67
CA GLU A 490 23.86 -20.56 -26.13
C GLU A 490 24.36 -19.12 -26.07
N GLY A 491 24.96 -18.73 -24.96
CA GLY A 491 25.45 -17.38 -24.71
C GLY A 491 24.41 -16.37 -24.25
N ASP A 492 23.09 -16.71 -24.24
CA ASP A 492 22.09 -15.85 -23.60
C ASP A 492 22.36 -15.76 -22.08
N ILE A 493 22.05 -14.62 -21.50
CA ILE A 493 22.14 -14.40 -20.04
C ILE A 493 20.73 -14.40 -19.46
N LEU A 494 20.49 -15.25 -18.49
CA LEU A 494 19.24 -15.31 -17.73
C LEU A 494 19.38 -14.41 -16.50
N LEU A 495 18.50 -13.43 -16.36
CA LEU A 495 18.41 -12.56 -15.19
C LEU A 495 17.04 -12.77 -14.53
N SER A 496 16.99 -13.07 -13.23
CA SER A 496 15.71 -13.18 -12.52
C SER A 496 14.98 -11.84 -12.52
N SER A 497 13.72 -11.86 -12.99
CA SER A 497 12.87 -10.66 -13.04
C SER A 497 12.06 -10.47 -11.75
N ARG A 498 12.11 -11.42 -10.81
CA ARG A 498 11.35 -11.44 -9.55
C ARG A 498 12.14 -12.11 -8.44
N GLY A 499 11.90 -11.70 -7.20
CA GLY A 499 12.49 -12.30 -6.00
C GLY A 499 13.46 -11.37 -5.28
N HIS A 500 13.77 -11.69 -4.03
CA HIS A 500 14.71 -10.91 -3.20
C HIS A 500 16.17 -11.13 -3.61
N THR A 501 16.50 -12.33 -4.07
CA THR A 501 17.86 -12.66 -4.54
C THR A 501 17.88 -12.62 -6.06
N ILE A 502 18.78 -11.80 -6.61
CA ILE A 502 19.03 -11.71 -8.05
C ILE A 502 19.80 -12.94 -8.47
N LYS A 503 19.29 -13.68 -9.46
CA LYS A 503 19.95 -14.82 -10.05
C LYS A 503 20.35 -14.49 -11.47
N ILE A 504 21.63 -14.74 -11.81
CA ILE A 504 22.19 -14.51 -13.15
C ILE A 504 22.90 -15.78 -13.58
N ALA A 505 22.67 -16.23 -14.81
CA ALA A 505 23.38 -17.37 -15.38
C ALA A 505 23.59 -17.19 -16.90
N VAL A 506 24.72 -17.63 -17.43
CA VAL A 506 24.94 -17.73 -18.87
C VAL A 506 24.45 -19.11 -19.32
N VAL A 507 23.73 -19.14 -20.43
CA VAL A 507 23.27 -20.38 -21.05
C VAL A 507 24.45 -21.07 -21.74
N PRO A 508 24.83 -22.29 -21.32
CA PRO A 508 25.94 -23.03 -21.93
C PRO A 508 25.54 -23.60 -23.29
N ALA A 509 26.47 -24.31 -23.94
CA ALA A 509 26.16 -25.10 -25.12
C ALA A 509 25.00 -26.08 -24.85
N LEU A 510 24.04 -26.12 -25.76
CA LEU A 510 22.77 -26.81 -25.55
C LEU A 510 22.64 -28.04 -26.48
N ASP A 511 22.25 -29.15 -25.88
CA ASP A 511 21.70 -30.34 -26.57
C ASP A 511 20.16 -30.39 -26.50
N LYS A 512 19.51 -29.44 -25.79
CA LYS A 512 18.10 -29.36 -25.50
C LYS A 512 17.51 -28.01 -25.90
N LYS A 513 16.23 -27.99 -26.29
CA LYS A 513 15.51 -26.76 -26.56
C LYS A 513 14.96 -26.21 -25.25
N LEU A 514 15.36 -25.01 -24.87
CA LEU A 514 15.00 -24.37 -23.60
C LEU A 514 14.11 -23.16 -23.82
N ILE A 515 13.11 -22.98 -22.95
CA ILE A 515 12.24 -21.81 -22.88
C ILE A 515 12.39 -21.17 -21.50
N ALA A 516 12.66 -19.89 -21.45
CA ALA A 516 12.68 -19.14 -20.19
C ALA A 516 11.26 -18.77 -19.74
N SER A 517 10.91 -19.03 -18.47
CA SER A 517 9.65 -18.55 -17.88
C SER A 517 9.64 -17.05 -17.68
N HIS A 518 8.45 -16.46 -17.52
CA HIS A 518 8.24 -15.02 -17.27
C HIS A 518 8.96 -14.48 -16.02
N ASN A 519 9.50 -15.37 -15.20
CA ASN A 519 10.33 -15.02 -14.04
C ASN A 519 11.77 -14.64 -14.42
N PHE A 520 12.14 -14.79 -15.69
CA PHE A 520 13.42 -14.36 -16.24
C PHE A 520 13.25 -13.23 -17.26
N ILE A 521 14.27 -12.39 -17.33
CA ILE A 521 14.61 -11.56 -18.46
C ILE A 521 15.81 -12.23 -19.13
N VAL A 522 15.69 -12.46 -20.43
CA VAL A 522 16.76 -13.01 -21.27
C VAL A 522 17.49 -11.85 -21.92
N ILE A 523 18.78 -11.75 -21.66
CA ILE A 523 19.67 -10.77 -22.27
C ILE A 523 20.47 -11.54 -23.33
N ARG A 524 20.20 -11.26 -24.59
CA ARG A 524 20.88 -11.87 -25.74
C ARG A 524 21.94 -10.93 -26.30
N PRO A 525 23.22 -11.16 -26.03
CA PRO A 525 24.28 -10.32 -26.55
C PRO A 525 24.29 -10.26 -28.08
N ASN A 526 24.69 -9.13 -28.65
CA ASN A 526 24.93 -8.99 -30.07
C ASN A 526 26.19 -9.82 -30.45
N ASN A 527 26.37 -10.13 -31.73
CA ASN A 527 27.42 -11.08 -32.20
C ASN A 527 28.83 -10.78 -31.73
N ASP A 528 29.18 -9.50 -31.53
CA ASP A 528 30.52 -9.07 -31.15
C ASP A 528 30.65 -8.76 -29.64
N VAL A 529 29.67 -9.15 -28.85
CA VAL A 529 29.60 -8.84 -27.40
C VAL A 529 29.76 -10.12 -26.58
N ASN A 530 30.68 -10.09 -25.61
CA ASN A 530 30.94 -11.23 -24.76
C ASN A 530 29.93 -11.36 -23.61
N SER A 531 29.28 -12.53 -23.49
CA SER A 531 28.24 -12.82 -22.47
C SER A 531 28.79 -12.72 -21.05
N TYR A 532 29.99 -13.25 -20.80
CA TYR A 532 30.58 -13.23 -19.46
C TYR A 532 31.02 -11.82 -19.04
N PHE A 533 31.38 -10.95 -20.00
CA PHE A 533 31.62 -9.54 -19.73
C PHE A 533 30.35 -8.84 -19.23
N ILE A 534 29.20 -9.07 -19.86
CA ILE A 534 27.92 -8.52 -19.39
C ILE A 534 27.55 -9.12 -18.03
N LYS A 535 27.65 -10.46 -17.88
CA LYS A 535 27.33 -11.15 -16.61
C LYS A 535 28.16 -10.59 -15.46
N SER A 536 29.46 -10.50 -15.61
CA SER A 536 30.37 -10.02 -14.56
C SER A 536 30.11 -8.56 -14.18
N PHE A 537 29.73 -7.71 -15.14
CA PHE A 537 29.29 -6.35 -14.82
C PHE A 537 27.98 -6.35 -14.00
N LEU A 538 26.98 -7.13 -14.40
CA LEU A 538 25.70 -7.21 -13.69
C LEU A 538 25.85 -7.77 -12.27
N GLU A 539 26.80 -8.66 -12.03
CA GLU A 539 27.14 -9.22 -10.71
C GLU A 539 28.10 -8.34 -9.90
N SER A 540 28.73 -7.34 -10.53
CA SER A 540 29.56 -6.38 -9.80
C SER A 540 28.71 -5.54 -8.81
N PRO A 541 29.32 -4.95 -7.77
CA PRO A 541 28.61 -4.07 -6.85
C PRO A 541 27.83 -2.96 -7.55
N ILE A 542 28.41 -2.35 -8.61
CA ILE A 542 27.72 -1.29 -9.36
C ILE A 542 26.58 -1.84 -10.23
N GLY A 543 26.77 -3.00 -10.86
CA GLY A 543 25.71 -3.68 -11.62
C GLY A 543 24.54 -4.09 -10.72
N THR A 544 24.84 -4.70 -9.58
CA THR A 544 23.85 -5.08 -8.55
C THR A 544 23.12 -3.83 -8.03
N TYR A 545 23.81 -2.72 -7.82
CA TYR A 545 23.20 -1.44 -7.48
C TYR A 545 22.18 -0.99 -8.53
N TYR A 546 22.55 -0.98 -9.82
CA TYR A 546 21.62 -0.58 -10.89
C TYR A 546 20.42 -1.51 -10.99
N ILE A 547 20.59 -2.81 -10.83
CA ILE A 547 19.47 -3.76 -10.83
C ILE A 547 18.56 -3.50 -9.62
N SER A 548 19.12 -3.43 -8.40
CA SER A 548 18.38 -3.26 -7.16
C SER A 548 17.64 -1.91 -7.13
N SER A 549 18.26 -0.82 -7.59
CA SER A 549 17.65 0.51 -7.65
C SER A 549 16.45 0.60 -8.59
N LYS A 550 16.35 -0.30 -9.58
CA LYS A 550 15.25 -0.36 -10.54
C LYS A 550 14.16 -1.37 -10.18
N GLN A 551 14.38 -2.19 -9.16
CA GLN A 551 13.38 -3.12 -8.66
C GLN A 551 12.18 -2.36 -8.06
N LYS A 552 10.96 -2.69 -8.53
CA LYS A 552 9.71 -2.07 -8.10
C LYS A 552 8.86 -3.10 -7.37
N GLY A 553 8.29 -2.70 -6.24
CA GLY A 553 7.39 -3.54 -5.45
C GLY A 553 7.99 -3.90 -4.09
N THR A 554 7.13 -3.93 -3.08
CA THR A 554 7.51 -4.11 -1.67
C THR A 554 7.29 -5.54 -1.15
N ALA A 555 6.43 -6.34 -1.80
CA ALA A 555 6.22 -7.76 -1.44
C ALA A 555 6.92 -8.73 -2.39
N VAL A 556 6.94 -8.42 -3.67
CA VAL A 556 7.72 -9.12 -4.70
C VAL A 556 8.29 -8.05 -5.60
N THR A 557 9.59 -7.89 -5.55
CA THR A 557 10.31 -6.97 -6.43
C THR A 557 10.24 -7.46 -7.87
N VAL A 558 9.93 -6.57 -8.81
CA VAL A 558 9.79 -6.89 -10.24
C VAL A 558 10.62 -5.92 -11.06
N LEU A 559 11.43 -6.48 -11.97
CA LEU A 559 12.18 -5.76 -12.99
C LEU A 559 11.42 -5.75 -14.31
N SER A 560 11.40 -4.62 -14.99
CA SER A 560 10.89 -4.52 -16.37
C SER A 560 12.04 -4.60 -17.39
N VAL A 561 11.71 -4.95 -18.64
CA VAL A 561 12.65 -4.95 -19.76
C VAL A 561 13.32 -3.57 -19.90
N LYS A 562 12.53 -2.49 -19.84
CA LYS A 562 13.03 -1.11 -19.94
C LYS A 562 14.02 -0.73 -18.84
N ASP A 563 13.81 -1.26 -17.63
CA ASP A 563 14.73 -1.00 -16.52
C ASP A 563 16.12 -1.60 -16.79
N ILE A 564 16.16 -2.78 -17.41
CA ILE A 564 17.40 -3.47 -17.78
C ILE A 564 18.05 -2.86 -19.01
N GLU A 565 17.29 -2.48 -20.03
CA GLU A 565 17.75 -1.81 -21.23
C GLU A 565 18.60 -0.56 -20.95
N SER A 566 18.26 0.20 -19.91
CA SER A 566 18.89 1.46 -19.54
C SER A 566 20.08 1.35 -18.57
N ILE A 567 20.56 0.13 -18.26
CA ILE A 567 21.73 -0.03 -17.40
C ILE A 567 22.99 0.41 -18.17
N PRO A 568 23.80 1.35 -17.63
CA PRO A 568 25.01 1.83 -18.27
C PRO A 568 26.18 0.88 -18.00
N LEU A 569 26.75 0.27 -19.04
CA LEU A 569 27.95 -0.55 -18.98
C LEU A 569 29.19 0.22 -19.46
N PRO A 570 30.38 -0.14 -19.01
CA PRO A 570 31.61 0.41 -19.57
C PRO A 570 31.72 0.07 -21.07
N LYS A 571 31.94 1.08 -21.92
CA LYS A 571 32.18 0.88 -23.35
C LYS A 571 33.63 0.54 -23.58
N VAL A 572 33.92 -0.72 -23.84
CA VAL A 572 35.27 -1.23 -24.18
C VAL A 572 35.22 -1.98 -25.50
N ASP A 573 36.37 -2.10 -26.16
CA ASP A 573 36.49 -2.84 -27.43
C ASP A 573 36.26 -4.35 -27.23
N THR A 574 35.99 -5.06 -28.34
CA THR A 574 35.65 -6.50 -28.33
C THR A 574 36.81 -7.35 -27.81
N GLU A 575 38.08 -6.97 -28.10
CA GLU A 575 39.26 -7.69 -27.60
C GLU A 575 39.32 -7.63 -26.06
N THR A 576 39.12 -6.42 -25.51
CA THR A 576 39.07 -6.22 -24.06
C THR A 576 37.87 -6.96 -23.42
N GLN A 577 36.69 -6.95 -24.06
CA GLN A 577 35.52 -7.72 -23.58
C GLN A 577 35.82 -9.22 -23.52
N ASN A 578 36.44 -9.77 -24.57
CA ASN A 578 36.79 -11.19 -24.65
C ASN A 578 37.83 -11.58 -23.61
N ARG A 579 38.87 -10.77 -23.44
CA ARG A 579 39.92 -11.00 -22.44
C ARG A 579 39.37 -10.98 -21.01
N LEU A 580 38.54 -9.96 -20.68
CA LEU A 580 37.92 -9.85 -19.37
C LEU A 580 36.89 -10.96 -19.15
N GLY A 581 36.02 -11.21 -20.14
CA GLY A 581 35.00 -12.26 -20.06
C GLY A 581 35.60 -13.65 -19.85
N ALA A 582 36.72 -13.99 -20.57
CA ALA A 582 37.41 -15.23 -20.36
C ALA A 582 38.01 -15.35 -18.94
N ALA A 583 38.62 -14.26 -18.43
CA ALA A 583 39.18 -14.25 -17.09
C ALA A 583 38.09 -14.44 -16.00
N PHE A 584 36.90 -13.83 -16.15
CA PHE A 584 35.79 -14.04 -15.25
C PHE A 584 35.22 -15.47 -15.32
N ALA A 585 35.09 -16.03 -16.54
CA ALA A 585 34.66 -17.42 -16.71
C ALA A 585 35.64 -18.41 -16.06
N GLU A 586 36.94 -18.19 -16.21
CA GLU A 586 37.97 -19.01 -15.59
C GLU A 586 37.93 -18.92 -14.05
N ALA A 587 37.74 -17.72 -13.49
CA ALA A 587 37.60 -17.55 -12.04
C ALA A 587 36.38 -18.27 -11.48
N ASP A 588 35.22 -18.22 -12.18
CA ASP A 588 34.01 -18.96 -11.81
C ASP A 588 34.25 -20.48 -11.81
N ASP A 589 34.93 -21.00 -12.86
CA ASP A 589 35.25 -22.42 -12.98
C ASP A 589 36.29 -22.89 -11.95
N GLU A 590 37.24 -22.05 -11.58
CA GLU A 590 38.20 -22.35 -10.51
C GLU A 590 37.53 -22.43 -9.15
N LEU A 591 36.65 -21.50 -8.85
CA LEU A 591 35.86 -21.50 -7.63
C LEU A 591 35.02 -22.78 -7.53
N GLU A 592 34.32 -23.17 -8.60
CA GLU A 592 33.50 -24.38 -8.64
C GLU A 592 34.36 -25.63 -8.39
N ARG A 593 35.48 -25.77 -9.08
CA ARG A 593 36.42 -26.89 -8.87
C ARG A 593 36.89 -26.96 -7.42
N ALA A 594 37.16 -25.82 -6.81
CA ALA A 594 37.58 -25.74 -5.41
C ALA A 594 36.45 -26.17 -4.45
N ILE A 595 35.20 -25.67 -4.68
CA ILE A 595 34.00 -26.05 -3.90
C ILE A 595 33.73 -27.55 -4.05
N TRP A 596 33.81 -28.10 -5.27
CA TRP A 596 33.58 -29.52 -5.51
C TRP A 596 34.60 -30.37 -4.74
N LYS A 597 35.92 -30.05 -4.84
CA LYS A 597 36.97 -30.73 -4.09
C LYS A 597 36.77 -30.67 -2.58
N ALA A 598 36.34 -29.51 -2.06
CA ALA A 598 36.09 -29.34 -0.65
C ALA A 598 34.90 -30.20 -0.18
N LYS A 599 33.81 -30.25 -0.98
CA LYS A 599 32.62 -31.08 -0.70
C LYS A 599 32.96 -32.58 -0.78
N GLU A 600 33.75 -32.99 -1.73
CA GLU A 600 34.19 -34.38 -1.89
C GLU A 600 35.01 -34.81 -0.66
N LYS A 601 36.00 -34.00 -0.28
CA LYS A 601 36.81 -34.25 0.90
C LYS A 601 35.93 -34.32 2.16
N TYR A 602 35.05 -33.34 2.37
CA TYR A 602 34.13 -33.32 3.52
C TYR A 602 33.26 -34.58 3.57
N SER A 603 32.71 -35.00 2.42
CA SER A 603 31.92 -36.22 2.32
C SER A 603 32.74 -37.49 2.64
N SER A 604 34.00 -37.54 2.22
CA SER A 604 34.92 -38.63 2.54
C SER A 604 35.24 -38.69 4.04
N ASP A 605 35.63 -37.56 4.60
CA ASP A 605 35.96 -37.45 6.03
C ASP A 605 34.76 -37.87 6.92
N TYR A 606 33.54 -37.45 6.55
CA TYR A 606 32.31 -37.88 7.27
C TYR A 606 31.99 -39.34 7.07
N TYR A 607 32.26 -39.89 5.88
CA TYR A 607 32.03 -41.31 5.63
C TYR A 607 32.96 -42.17 6.49
N GLU A 608 34.24 -41.82 6.65
CA GLU A 608 35.19 -42.46 7.54
C GLU A 608 34.76 -42.41 9.01
N LEU A 609 34.23 -41.25 9.46
CA LEU A 609 33.71 -41.11 10.82
C LEU A 609 32.47 -42.00 11.02
N TYR A 610 31.58 -42.07 10.06
CA TYR A 610 30.42 -42.96 10.11
C TYR A 610 30.78 -44.42 10.07
N GLU A 611 31.87 -44.80 9.40
CA GLU A 611 32.39 -46.15 9.42
C GLU A 611 32.89 -46.53 10.82
N GLN A 612 33.64 -45.64 11.48
CA GLN A 612 34.07 -45.84 12.88
C GLN A 612 32.88 -45.95 13.86
N MET A 613 31.75 -45.36 13.52
CA MET A 613 30.50 -45.47 14.29
C MET A 613 29.62 -46.68 13.88
N GLU A 614 30.09 -47.50 12.98
CA GLU A 614 29.35 -48.67 12.41
C GLU A 614 28.04 -48.30 11.68
N LEU A 615 27.88 -47.01 11.29
CA LEU A 615 26.65 -46.51 10.65
C LEU A 615 26.59 -46.79 9.15
N THR A 616 27.72 -47.02 8.50
CA THR A 616 27.81 -47.20 7.04
C THR A 616 27.11 -48.47 6.54
N GLN A 617 26.82 -49.44 7.43
CA GLN A 617 26.05 -50.61 7.10
C GLN A 617 24.52 -50.30 6.93
N ALA A 618 24.06 -49.16 7.46
CA ALA A 618 22.65 -48.78 7.42
C ALA A 618 22.27 -47.96 6.19
N PHE A 619 23.21 -47.55 5.35
CA PHE A 619 22.96 -46.78 4.12
C PHE A 619 23.92 -47.16 3.00
N LYS A 620 23.48 -46.93 1.76
CA LYS A 620 24.32 -47.04 0.56
C LYS A 620 24.39 -45.69 -0.16
N LYS A 621 25.60 -45.30 -0.62
CA LYS A 621 25.68 -44.21 -1.59
C LYS A 621 24.96 -44.66 -2.87
N VAL A 622 23.98 -43.91 -3.31
CA VAL A 622 23.38 -44.02 -4.64
C VAL A 622 24.23 -43.09 -5.52
N PHE A 623 24.99 -43.70 -6.41
CA PHE A 623 25.75 -42.94 -7.43
C PHE A 623 24.71 -42.45 -8.46
N ASP A 624 24.62 -41.16 -8.66
CA ASP A 624 23.83 -40.53 -9.73
C ASP A 624 24.48 -40.76 -11.08
#